data_537fa09e2bc6444ef8b560b3a7875d0f
#
_entry.id   537fa09e2bc6444ef8b560b3a7875d0f
#
_cell.length_a   1.000
_cell.length_b   1.000
_cell.length_c   1.000
_cell.angle_alpha   90.00
_cell.angle_beta   90.00
_cell.angle_gamma   90.00
#
_symmetry.space_group_name_H-M   'P 1'
#
loop_
_entity.id
_entity.type
_entity.pdbx_description
1 polymer ?
#
loop_
_entity_poly.entity_id
_entity_poly.type
_entity_poly.pdbx_seq_one_letter_code
_entity_poly.pdbx_strand_id
1 'polypeptide(L)'
;MKTKLKNRFRHGLAMTIPALALATALAGCATAPPKSDTADYQAYQQLNDPLEPTNRVFFKVNNTLDRYVMKPVAEGYVHITTQGIRNHVGDFASNIDEPARMLNFMAEGYPRDAGTSLVRFLVNSTVGIGGIFDPASALGYPETDTDFGLTLASWGVPPGPYLYLPAFGPSGVRDVWTYPFDWFATPMEAAPASAALSDFGYSETGIHLINTRAGLLSTIDQINATALDPYATFRSLYRQSRASQLQQIQQRDTRTWPDWYHQPAK
;
A
#
# COMPACT_ATOMS: atom_id res chain seq x y z
N MET A 1 -33.50 15.22 36.97
CA MET A 1 -32.92 15.98 35.81
C MET A 1 -31.43 16.30 35.94
N LYS A 2 -30.78 16.04 37.08
CA LYS A 2 -29.34 16.37 37.33
C LYS A 2 -28.33 15.24 36.95
N THR A 3 -28.78 14.04 36.73
CA THR A 3 -27.91 12.89 36.42
C THR A 3 -27.57 12.71 34.94
N LYS A 4 -28.39 13.23 34.01
CA LYS A 4 -28.14 13.14 32.57
C LYS A 4 -27.10 14.12 32.04
N LEU A 5 -26.86 15.24 32.73
CA LEU A 5 -25.83 16.21 32.33
C LEU A 5 -24.39 15.73 32.67
N LYS A 6 -24.24 14.98 33.78
CA LYS A 6 -22.93 14.53 34.25
C LYS A 6 -22.28 13.48 33.34
N ASN A 7 -23.09 12.69 32.64
CA ASN A 7 -22.59 11.67 31.70
C ASN A 7 -22.19 12.25 30.33
N ARG A 8 -22.86 13.33 29.87
CA ARG A 8 -22.45 13.98 28.61
C ARG A 8 -21.09 14.67 28.69
N PHE A 9 -20.73 15.22 29.84
CA PHE A 9 -19.41 15.84 30.04
C PHE A 9 -18.27 14.81 30.13
N ARG A 10 -18.54 13.59 30.65
CA ARG A 10 -17.50 12.55 30.73
C ARG A 10 -17.17 11.91 29.39
N HIS A 11 -18.14 11.79 28.47
CA HIS A 11 -17.89 11.29 27.12
C HIS A 11 -17.25 12.33 26.20
N GLY A 12 -17.54 13.63 26.40
CA GLY A 12 -16.86 14.72 25.68
C GLY A 12 -15.39 14.83 26.04
N LEU A 13 -15.05 14.65 27.32
CA LEU A 13 -13.66 14.74 27.79
C LEU A 13 -12.82 13.52 27.38
N ALA A 14 -13.42 12.34 27.26
CA ALA A 14 -12.74 11.11 26.86
C ALA A 14 -12.37 11.09 25.35
N MET A 15 -13.10 11.81 24.50
CA MET A 15 -12.79 11.94 23.07
C MET A 15 -11.84 13.11 22.76
N THR A 16 -11.71 14.10 23.61
CA THR A 16 -10.83 15.26 23.36
C THR A 16 -9.37 14.95 23.68
N ILE A 17 -9.08 14.01 24.58
CA ILE A 17 -7.71 13.65 24.95
C ILE A 17 -6.96 12.95 23.80
N PRO A 18 -7.52 11.94 23.08
CA PRO A 18 -6.82 11.35 21.94
C PRO A 18 -6.71 12.31 20.75
N ALA A 19 -7.68 13.20 20.54
CA ALA A 19 -7.60 14.20 19.47
C ALA A 19 -6.53 15.25 19.75
N LEU A 20 -6.36 15.68 21.01
CA LEU A 20 -5.32 16.62 21.42
C LEU A 20 -3.93 15.97 21.40
N ALA A 21 -3.81 14.70 21.79
CA ALA A 21 -2.59 13.91 21.68
C ALA A 21 -2.16 13.70 20.22
N LEU A 22 -3.12 13.48 19.31
CA LEU A 22 -2.85 13.38 17.88
C LEU A 22 -2.42 14.74 17.29
N ALA A 23 -3.03 15.84 17.72
CA ALA A 23 -2.67 17.18 17.28
C ALA A 23 -1.28 17.63 17.79
N THR A 24 -0.88 17.24 19.00
CA THR A 24 0.45 17.53 19.53
C THR A 24 1.55 16.65 18.90
N ALA A 25 1.24 15.42 18.49
CA ALA A 25 2.16 14.59 17.73
C ALA A 25 2.43 15.17 16.32
N LEU A 26 1.47 15.88 15.73
CA LEU A 26 1.63 16.57 14.45
C LEU A 26 2.44 17.88 14.57
N ALA A 27 2.49 18.50 15.76
CA ALA A 27 3.22 19.75 15.98
C ALA A 27 4.74 19.57 16.20
N GLY A 28 5.21 18.33 16.37
CA GLY A 28 6.64 17.99 16.51
C GLY A 28 7.38 17.81 15.18
N CYS A 29 6.77 18.18 14.05
CA CYS A 29 7.43 18.14 12.75
C CYS A 29 8.55 19.19 12.73
N ALA A 30 9.82 18.74 12.70
CA ALA A 30 10.93 19.60 12.30
C ALA A 30 10.55 20.29 10.98
N THR A 31 10.69 21.61 10.90
CA THR A 31 10.42 22.38 9.69
C THR A 31 11.25 21.79 8.55
N ALA A 32 10.58 21.30 7.50
CA ALA A 32 11.28 20.76 6.36
C ALA A 32 12.17 21.84 5.73
N PRO A 33 13.42 21.52 5.36
CA PRO A 33 14.25 22.42 4.60
C PRO A 33 13.57 22.85 3.29
N PRO A 34 13.94 24.00 2.70
CA PRO A 34 13.39 24.43 1.43
C PRO A 34 13.63 23.38 0.34
N LYS A 35 12.65 23.14 -0.51
CA LYS A 35 12.77 22.18 -1.63
C LYS A 35 13.87 22.56 -2.64
N SER A 36 14.31 23.82 -2.62
CA SER A 36 15.44 24.34 -3.41
C SER A 36 16.78 23.74 -2.98
N ASP A 37 16.91 23.33 -1.71
CA ASP A 37 18.06 22.57 -1.23
C ASP A 37 17.74 21.06 -1.32
N THR A 38 17.99 20.52 -2.49
CA THR A 38 17.62 19.14 -2.83
C THR A 38 18.31 18.09 -1.96
N ALA A 39 19.56 18.33 -1.55
CA ALA A 39 20.33 17.40 -0.73
C ALA A 39 19.80 17.35 0.72
N ASP A 40 19.63 18.51 1.34
CA ASP A 40 19.10 18.61 2.70
C ASP A 40 17.64 18.18 2.79
N TYR A 41 16.85 18.49 1.76
CA TYR A 41 15.46 18.03 1.69
C TYR A 41 15.34 16.50 1.54
N GLN A 42 16.21 15.88 0.76
CA GLN A 42 16.26 14.41 0.63
C GLN A 42 16.74 13.76 1.94
N ALA A 43 17.78 14.30 2.58
CA ALA A 43 18.25 13.84 3.87
C ALA A 43 17.17 13.96 4.95
N TYR A 44 16.47 15.10 4.99
CA TYR A 44 15.32 15.29 5.87
C TYR A 44 14.23 14.25 5.63
N GLN A 45 13.86 14.00 4.38
CA GLN A 45 12.86 12.98 4.07
C GLN A 45 13.29 11.58 4.50
N GLN A 46 14.57 11.24 4.35
CA GLN A 46 15.09 9.94 4.76
C GLN A 46 15.15 9.76 6.27
N LEU A 47 15.40 10.84 7.02
CA LEU A 47 15.60 10.81 8.46
C LEU A 47 14.35 11.25 9.27
N ASN A 48 13.27 11.71 8.60
CA ASN A 48 12.08 12.24 9.28
C ASN A 48 11.29 11.10 9.98
N ASP A 49 11.74 10.74 11.16
CA ASP A 49 11.17 9.70 12.01
C ASP A 49 11.08 10.17 13.47
N PRO A 50 10.23 11.16 13.77
CA PRO A 50 10.10 11.70 15.13
C PRO A 50 9.49 10.66 16.10
N LEU A 51 8.85 9.62 15.60
CA LEU A 51 8.25 8.53 16.39
C LEU A 51 9.13 7.27 16.42
N GLU A 52 10.43 7.40 16.11
CA GLU A 52 11.35 6.26 16.04
C GLU A 52 11.26 5.31 17.26
N PRO A 53 11.19 5.78 18.52
CA PRO A 53 11.07 4.86 19.66
C PRO A 53 9.81 3.98 19.59
N THR A 54 8.67 4.57 19.24
CA THR A 54 7.39 3.85 19.08
C THR A 54 7.42 2.94 17.85
N ASN A 55 7.91 3.44 16.73
CA ASN A 55 8.05 2.69 15.49
C ASN A 55 8.94 1.45 15.66
N ARG A 56 10.02 1.56 16.43
CA ARG A 56 10.89 0.42 16.79
C ARG A 56 10.18 -0.62 17.64
N VAL A 57 9.27 -0.22 18.52
CA VAL A 57 8.45 -1.17 19.28
C VAL A 57 7.54 -1.95 18.33
N PHE A 58 6.82 -1.26 17.44
CA PHE A 58 5.95 -1.91 16.45
C PHE A 58 6.74 -2.79 15.47
N PHE A 59 7.92 -2.34 15.05
CA PHE A 59 8.83 -3.17 14.26
C PHE A 59 9.18 -4.49 14.98
N LYS A 60 9.54 -4.41 16.26
CA LYS A 60 9.84 -5.62 17.05
C LYS A 60 8.64 -6.54 17.16
N VAL A 61 7.44 -6.00 17.38
CA VAL A 61 6.19 -6.77 17.42
C VAL A 61 5.96 -7.47 16.09
N ASN A 62 6.01 -6.73 14.98
CA ASN A 62 5.81 -7.28 13.64
C ASN A 62 6.88 -8.32 13.27
N ASN A 63 8.15 -8.06 13.59
CA ASN A 63 9.24 -9.00 13.33
C ASN A 63 9.10 -10.29 14.17
N THR A 64 8.56 -10.17 15.39
CA THR A 64 8.23 -11.34 16.22
C THR A 64 7.09 -12.14 15.60
N LEU A 65 6.01 -11.45 15.20
CA LEU A 65 4.88 -12.08 14.52
C LEU A 65 5.31 -12.75 13.21
N ASP A 66 6.14 -12.05 12.43
CA ASP A 66 6.70 -12.59 11.20
C ASP A 66 7.50 -13.87 11.45
N ARG A 67 8.44 -13.81 12.40
CA ARG A 67 9.33 -14.93 12.70
C ARG A 67 8.60 -16.19 13.15
N TYR A 68 7.56 -16.05 14.00
CA TYR A 68 6.89 -17.19 14.62
C TYR A 68 5.61 -17.61 13.91
N VAL A 69 5.01 -16.76 13.06
CA VAL A 69 3.77 -17.05 12.37
C VAL A 69 3.91 -16.93 10.86
N MET A 70 4.21 -15.72 10.35
CA MET A 70 4.15 -15.47 8.92
C MET A 70 5.22 -16.23 8.13
N LYS A 71 6.46 -16.25 8.63
CA LYS A 71 7.57 -16.95 7.97
C LYS A 71 7.31 -18.47 7.89
N PRO A 72 7.02 -19.22 8.98
CA PRO A 72 6.75 -20.66 8.86
C PRO A 72 5.53 -20.96 7.99
N VAL A 73 4.48 -20.13 8.01
CA VAL A 73 3.33 -20.29 7.10
C VAL A 73 3.75 -20.08 5.64
N ALA A 74 4.51 -19.03 5.33
CA ALA A 74 5.01 -18.76 4.00
C ALA A 74 5.96 -19.85 3.48
N GLU A 75 6.85 -20.38 4.34
CA GLU A 75 7.72 -21.51 3.99
C GLU A 75 6.90 -22.78 3.68
N GLY A 76 5.90 -23.08 4.50
CA GLY A 76 4.95 -24.19 4.27
C GLY A 76 4.19 -24.00 2.94
N TYR A 77 3.70 -22.79 2.68
CA TYR A 77 3.03 -22.45 1.42
C TYR A 77 3.94 -22.65 0.20
N VAL A 78 5.20 -22.19 0.28
CA VAL A 78 6.19 -22.41 -0.80
C VAL A 78 6.47 -23.89 -1.01
N HIS A 79 6.49 -24.68 0.07
CA HIS A 79 6.77 -26.11 -0.01
C HIS A 79 5.64 -26.90 -0.70
N ILE A 80 4.39 -26.49 -0.51
CA ILE A 80 3.21 -27.19 -1.08
C ILE A 80 2.72 -26.62 -2.42
N THR A 81 3.26 -25.46 -2.87
CA THR A 81 2.85 -24.79 -4.11
C THR A 81 4.01 -24.62 -5.08
N THR A 82 3.70 -24.67 -6.37
CA THR A 82 4.64 -24.32 -7.43
C THR A 82 4.70 -22.80 -7.64
N GLN A 83 5.76 -22.31 -8.29
CA GLN A 83 5.84 -20.89 -8.66
C GLN A 83 4.67 -20.46 -9.55
N GLY A 84 4.23 -21.32 -10.45
CA GLY A 84 3.07 -21.04 -11.31
C GLY A 84 1.78 -20.79 -10.52
N ILE A 85 1.51 -21.61 -9.50
CA ILE A 85 0.36 -21.41 -8.60
C ILE A 85 0.48 -20.07 -7.86
N ARG A 86 1.67 -19.76 -7.35
CA ARG A 86 1.92 -18.50 -6.65
C ARG A 86 1.75 -17.27 -7.54
N ASN A 87 2.15 -17.37 -8.80
CA ASN A 87 1.93 -16.31 -9.78
C ASN A 87 0.42 -16.09 -9.99
N HIS A 88 -0.36 -17.15 -10.21
CA HIS A 88 -1.81 -17.03 -10.40
C HIS A 88 -2.55 -16.49 -9.17
N VAL A 89 -2.06 -16.78 -7.97
CA VAL A 89 -2.57 -16.13 -6.74
C VAL A 89 -2.25 -14.63 -6.75
N GLY A 90 -1.07 -14.23 -7.21
CA GLY A 90 -0.71 -12.84 -7.42
C GLY A 90 -1.57 -12.15 -8.46
N ASP A 91 -1.76 -12.79 -9.63
CA ASP A 91 -2.60 -12.27 -10.72
C ASP A 91 -4.05 -12.03 -10.26
N PHE A 92 -4.58 -12.98 -9.48
CA PHE A 92 -5.93 -12.88 -8.92
C PHE A 92 -6.08 -11.70 -7.96
N ALA A 93 -5.15 -11.54 -7.00
CA ALA A 93 -5.14 -10.42 -6.07
C ALA A 93 -4.98 -9.09 -6.82
N SER A 94 -4.04 -9.01 -7.77
CA SER A 94 -3.85 -7.84 -8.62
C SER A 94 -5.12 -7.46 -9.38
N ASN A 95 -5.87 -8.42 -9.90
CA ASN A 95 -7.13 -8.16 -10.60
C ASN A 95 -8.22 -7.56 -9.68
N ILE A 96 -8.23 -7.96 -8.41
CA ILE A 96 -9.15 -7.39 -7.41
C ILE A 96 -8.82 -5.92 -7.14
N ASP A 97 -7.55 -5.54 -7.18
CA ASP A 97 -7.09 -4.16 -6.93
C ASP A 97 -7.27 -3.23 -8.15
N GLU A 98 -7.49 -3.75 -9.35
CA GLU A 98 -7.61 -2.91 -10.56
C GLU A 98 -8.69 -1.82 -10.48
N PRO A 99 -9.89 -2.02 -9.86
CA PRO A 99 -10.87 -0.95 -9.68
C PRO A 99 -10.34 0.20 -8.81
N ALA A 100 -9.60 -0.11 -7.74
CA ALA A 100 -8.99 0.91 -6.88
C ALA A 100 -7.88 1.67 -7.63
N ARG A 101 -7.04 0.95 -8.39
CA ARG A 101 -6.01 1.55 -9.26
C ARG A 101 -6.63 2.47 -10.31
N MET A 102 -7.73 2.04 -10.95
CA MET A 102 -8.45 2.86 -11.93
C MET A 102 -8.91 4.19 -11.32
N LEU A 103 -9.50 4.17 -10.11
CA LEU A 103 -9.94 5.38 -9.43
C LEU A 103 -8.75 6.29 -9.07
N ASN A 104 -7.66 5.73 -8.60
CA ASN A 104 -6.43 6.46 -8.30
C ASN A 104 -5.86 7.12 -9.56
N PHE A 105 -5.73 6.40 -10.69
CA PHE A 105 -5.27 6.99 -11.96
C PHE A 105 -6.18 8.11 -12.47
N MET A 106 -7.50 7.97 -12.32
CA MET A 106 -8.42 9.06 -12.65
C MET A 106 -8.17 10.29 -11.78
N ALA A 107 -7.95 10.10 -10.48
CA ALA A 107 -7.69 11.18 -9.53
C ALA A 107 -6.31 11.83 -9.74
N GLU A 108 -5.33 11.07 -10.22
CA GLU A 108 -3.98 11.54 -10.60
C GLU A 108 -3.98 12.31 -11.93
N GLY A 109 -5.04 12.20 -12.74
CA GLY A 109 -5.12 12.82 -14.06
C GLY A 109 -4.51 12.00 -15.20
N TYR A 110 -4.42 10.66 -15.03
CA TYR A 110 -3.92 9.71 -16.02
C TYR A 110 -5.06 8.83 -16.59
N PRO A 111 -5.98 9.37 -17.40
CA PRO A 111 -7.15 8.64 -17.89
C PRO A 111 -6.78 7.43 -18.76
N ARG A 112 -5.60 7.43 -19.39
CA ARG A 112 -5.09 6.30 -20.14
C ARG A 112 -4.77 5.11 -19.23
N ASP A 113 -4.05 5.35 -18.13
CA ASP A 113 -3.71 4.28 -17.18
C ASP A 113 -4.97 3.78 -16.48
N ALA A 114 -5.92 4.68 -16.16
CA ALA A 114 -7.25 4.30 -15.69
C ALA A 114 -8.00 3.41 -16.69
N GLY A 115 -7.93 3.73 -17.99
CA GLY A 115 -8.48 2.91 -19.06
C GLY A 115 -7.78 1.55 -19.16
N THR A 116 -6.46 1.51 -18.98
CA THR A 116 -5.70 0.26 -18.92
C THR A 116 -6.15 -0.62 -17.77
N SER A 117 -6.26 -0.08 -16.55
CA SER A 117 -6.78 -0.82 -15.39
C SER A 117 -8.19 -1.34 -15.62
N LEU A 118 -9.08 -0.55 -16.24
CA LEU A 118 -10.43 -1.02 -16.58
C LEU A 118 -10.39 -2.19 -17.57
N VAL A 119 -9.59 -2.09 -18.64
CA VAL A 119 -9.43 -3.16 -19.61
C VAL A 119 -8.86 -4.42 -18.95
N ARG A 120 -7.83 -4.29 -18.12
CA ARG A 120 -7.25 -5.38 -17.35
C ARG A 120 -8.31 -6.07 -16.50
N PHE A 121 -9.04 -5.30 -15.69
CA PHE A 121 -10.11 -5.85 -14.87
C PHE A 121 -11.14 -6.65 -15.68
N LEU A 122 -11.63 -6.10 -16.80
CA LEU A 122 -12.63 -6.75 -17.62
C LEU A 122 -12.08 -8.00 -18.32
N VAL A 123 -10.91 -7.92 -18.92
CA VAL A 123 -10.29 -9.03 -19.67
C VAL A 123 -9.88 -10.14 -18.71
N ASN A 124 -9.21 -9.80 -17.60
CA ASN A 124 -8.73 -10.79 -16.65
C ASN A 124 -9.90 -11.43 -15.88
N SER A 125 -10.96 -10.68 -15.57
CA SER A 125 -12.16 -11.24 -14.94
C SER A 125 -12.96 -12.15 -15.86
N THR A 126 -12.96 -11.93 -17.18
CA THR A 126 -13.72 -12.74 -18.15
C THR A 126 -12.86 -13.83 -18.78
N VAL A 127 -11.88 -13.46 -19.59
CA VAL A 127 -10.99 -14.41 -20.30
C VAL A 127 -9.98 -15.04 -19.33
N GLY A 128 -9.53 -14.30 -18.32
CA GLY A 128 -8.59 -14.75 -17.30
C GLY A 128 -9.22 -15.55 -16.15
N ILE A 129 -10.49 -15.96 -16.30
CA ILE A 129 -11.22 -16.81 -15.31
C ILE A 129 -11.19 -16.15 -13.91
N GLY A 130 -11.83 -14.97 -13.81
CA GLY A 130 -11.90 -14.22 -12.54
C GLY A 130 -10.58 -13.61 -12.11
N GLY A 131 -9.59 -13.48 -12.99
CA GLY A 131 -8.28 -12.89 -12.67
C GLY A 131 -7.20 -13.92 -12.31
N ILE A 132 -7.49 -15.23 -12.34
CA ILE A 132 -6.48 -16.28 -12.10
C ILE A 132 -5.36 -16.22 -13.16
N PHE A 133 -5.68 -15.79 -14.37
CA PHE A 133 -4.72 -15.59 -15.46
C PHE A 133 -4.69 -14.09 -15.84
N ASP A 134 -3.56 -13.65 -16.41
CA ASP A 134 -3.37 -12.28 -16.90
C ASP A 134 -3.24 -12.21 -18.45
N PRO A 135 -4.32 -12.50 -19.21
CA PRO A 135 -4.31 -12.31 -20.65
C PRO A 135 -4.20 -10.84 -21.06
N ALA A 136 -4.56 -9.88 -20.21
CA ALA A 136 -4.45 -8.46 -20.52
C ALA A 136 -3.01 -8.03 -20.76
N SER A 137 -2.04 -8.51 -19.98
CA SER A 137 -0.61 -8.25 -20.23
C SER A 137 -0.16 -8.80 -21.59
N ALA A 138 -0.62 -9.98 -21.98
CA ALA A 138 -0.31 -10.55 -23.29
C ALA A 138 -0.92 -9.75 -24.45
N LEU A 139 -2.03 -9.03 -24.20
CA LEU A 139 -2.67 -8.11 -25.15
C LEU A 139 -2.03 -6.72 -25.20
N GLY A 140 -0.97 -6.46 -24.42
CA GLY A 140 -0.27 -5.17 -24.40
C GLY A 140 -0.81 -4.16 -23.39
N TYR A 141 -1.56 -4.63 -22.38
CA TYR A 141 -2.02 -3.85 -21.25
C TYR A 141 -1.22 -4.24 -19.98
N PRO A 142 0.00 -3.72 -19.79
CA PRO A 142 0.84 -4.09 -18.66
C PRO A 142 0.24 -3.62 -17.34
N GLU A 143 0.50 -4.37 -16.28
CA GLU A 143 0.18 -3.95 -14.93
C GLU A 143 0.97 -2.70 -14.55
N THR A 144 0.31 -1.77 -13.89
CA THR A 144 0.90 -0.54 -13.40
C THR A 144 0.37 -0.24 -12.01
N ASP A 145 1.29 -0.04 -11.05
CA ASP A 145 0.91 0.20 -9.67
C ASP A 145 0.64 1.67 -9.38
N THR A 146 -0.40 1.90 -8.63
CA THR A 146 -0.67 3.13 -7.90
C THR A 146 -1.52 2.83 -6.66
N ASP A 147 -1.56 3.78 -5.73
CA ASP A 147 -2.39 3.73 -4.53
C ASP A 147 -2.77 5.16 -4.10
N PHE A 148 -3.67 5.29 -3.14
CA PHE A 148 -4.15 6.61 -2.71
C PHE A 148 -3.04 7.48 -2.08
N GLY A 149 -2.03 6.89 -1.44
CA GLY A 149 -0.85 7.62 -0.95
C GLY A 149 -0.05 8.25 -2.09
N LEU A 150 0.08 7.55 -3.24
CA LEU A 150 0.71 8.08 -4.45
C LEU A 150 -0.17 9.12 -5.14
N THR A 151 -1.48 8.95 -5.15
CA THR A 151 -2.44 9.96 -5.60
C THR A 151 -2.28 11.26 -4.81
N LEU A 152 -2.24 11.18 -3.49
CA LEU A 152 -1.96 12.35 -2.64
C LEU A 152 -0.58 12.96 -2.92
N ALA A 153 0.43 12.12 -3.22
CA ALA A 153 1.75 12.59 -3.60
C ALA A 153 1.75 13.35 -4.92
N SER A 154 0.99 12.88 -5.92
CA SER A 154 0.84 13.54 -7.22
C SER A 154 0.19 14.92 -7.06
N TRP A 155 -0.69 15.10 -6.08
CA TRP A 155 -1.27 16.40 -5.71
C TRP A 155 -0.32 17.28 -4.89
N GLY A 156 0.90 16.82 -4.60
CA GLY A 156 1.91 17.58 -3.88
C GLY A 156 1.87 17.43 -2.36
N VAL A 157 1.06 16.50 -1.82
CA VAL A 157 1.05 16.22 -0.38
C VAL A 157 2.38 15.57 0.01
N PRO A 158 3.14 16.15 0.96
CA PRO A 158 4.41 15.58 1.39
C PRO A 158 4.22 14.24 2.12
N PRO A 159 5.23 13.35 2.13
CA PRO A 159 5.13 12.04 2.77
C PRO A 159 4.87 12.10 4.28
N GLY A 160 5.23 13.21 4.92
CA GLY A 160 5.13 13.37 6.36
C GLY A 160 6.10 12.48 7.16
N PRO A 161 5.94 12.41 8.48
CA PRO A 161 6.67 11.51 9.35
C PRO A 161 6.52 10.05 8.97
N TYR A 162 7.60 9.29 9.20
CA TYR A 162 7.57 7.85 9.05
C TYR A 162 6.73 7.20 10.15
N LEU A 163 5.97 6.20 9.79
CA LEU A 163 5.18 5.35 10.68
C LEU A 163 5.51 3.89 10.43
N TYR A 164 5.59 3.12 11.49
CA TYR A 164 5.61 1.66 11.39
C TYR A 164 4.33 1.12 12.01
N LEU A 165 3.46 0.53 11.18
CA LEU A 165 2.14 0.12 11.61
C LEU A 165 2.14 -1.32 12.12
N PRO A 166 1.42 -1.62 13.23
CA PRO A 166 1.19 -2.99 13.65
C PRO A 166 0.49 -3.79 12.55
N ALA A 167 1.00 -4.97 12.23
CA ALA A 167 0.57 -5.88 11.19
C ALA A 167 0.78 -5.39 9.73
N PHE A 168 0.77 -4.09 9.44
CA PHE A 168 0.88 -3.53 8.09
C PHE A 168 2.33 -3.17 7.70
N GLY A 169 3.20 -2.94 8.68
CA GLY A 169 4.62 -2.65 8.41
C GLY A 169 4.92 -1.17 8.13
N PRO A 170 5.94 -0.87 7.28
CA PRO A 170 6.40 0.49 7.02
C PRO A 170 5.37 1.32 6.27
N SER A 171 5.16 2.57 6.71
CA SER A 171 4.22 3.53 6.15
C SER A 171 4.69 4.98 6.38
N GLY A 172 3.89 5.94 6.00
CA GLY A 172 4.02 7.36 6.30
C GLY A 172 2.66 7.96 6.63
N VAL A 173 2.64 9.16 7.24
CA VAL A 173 1.37 9.84 7.59
C VAL A 173 0.48 10.04 6.35
N ARG A 174 1.08 10.33 5.19
CA ARG A 174 0.34 10.41 3.93
C ARG A 174 -0.18 9.02 3.49
N ASP A 175 0.70 8.03 3.52
CA ASP A 175 0.45 6.74 2.89
C ASP A 175 -0.49 5.85 3.72
N VAL A 176 -0.67 6.16 5.01
CA VAL A 176 -1.65 5.46 5.86
C VAL A 176 -3.10 5.59 5.35
N TRP A 177 -3.39 6.65 4.57
CA TRP A 177 -4.71 6.87 3.99
C TRP A 177 -5.04 5.93 2.83
N THR A 178 -4.05 5.20 2.31
CA THR A 178 -4.25 4.14 1.33
C THR A 178 -5.19 3.06 1.87
N TYR A 179 -4.99 2.60 3.10
CA TYR A 179 -5.77 1.51 3.67
C TYR A 179 -7.29 1.75 3.72
N PRO A 180 -7.80 2.88 4.28
CA PRO A 180 -9.22 3.15 4.27
C PRO A 180 -9.76 3.44 2.87
N PHE A 181 -8.97 4.05 1.98
CA PHE A 181 -9.40 4.33 0.61
C PHE A 181 -9.55 3.03 -0.18
N ASP A 182 -8.55 2.15 -0.16
CA ASP A 182 -8.56 0.89 -0.90
C ASP A 182 -9.71 0.01 -0.40
N TRP A 183 -9.95 -0.01 0.92
CA TRP A 183 -11.11 -0.70 1.48
C TRP A 183 -12.45 -0.21 0.89
N PHE A 184 -12.62 1.09 0.69
CA PHE A 184 -13.82 1.63 0.04
C PHE A 184 -13.83 1.44 -1.48
N ALA A 185 -12.67 1.45 -2.13
CA ALA A 185 -12.53 1.37 -3.57
C ALA A 185 -12.60 -0.07 -4.10
N THR A 186 -12.35 -1.05 -3.24
CA THR A 186 -12.42 -2.47 -3.60
C THR A 186 -13.87 -2.96 -3.48
N PRO A 187 -14.53 -3.37 -4.57
CA PRO A 187 -15.96 -3.68 -4.57
C PRO A 187 -16.37 -4.80 -3.59
N MET A 188 -15.44 -5.72 -3.31
CA MET A 188 -15.70 -6.86 -2.43
C MET A 188 -15.66 -6.49 -0.95
N GLU A 189 -14.91 -5.46 -0.58
CA GLU A 189 -14.78 -4.98 0.80
C GLU A 189 -15.85 -3.92 1.12
N ALA A 190 -16.20 -3.08 0.14
CA ALA A 190 -17.20 -2.00 0.30
C ALA A 190 -18.65 -2.50 0.27
N ALA A 191 -18.92 -3.68 -0.29
CA ALA A 191 -20.26 -4.20 -0.43
C ALA A 191 -20.67 -5.09 0.75
N PRO A 192 -21.51 -4.64 1.70
CA PRO A 192 -22.01 -5.47 2.80
C PRO A 192 -23.06 -6.49 2.33
N ALA A 193 -22.91 -7.00 1.09
CA ALA A 193 -23.97 -7.74 0.42
C ALA A 193 -24.23 -9.14 1.00
N SER A 194 -23.25 -9.77 1.68
CA SER A 194 -23.46 -11.02 2.42
C SER A 194 -22.24 -11.37 3.28
N ALA A 195 -22.46 -12.18 4.33
CA ALA A 195 -21.38 -12.74 5.14
C ALA A 195 -20.37 -13.54 4.26
N ALA A 196 -20.86 -14.24 3.24
CA ALA A 196 -20.02 -15.02 2.32
C ALA A 196 -19.04 -14.15 1.51
N LEU A 197 -19.44 -12.95 1.09
CA LEU A 197 -18.53 -12.02 0.40
C LEU A 197 -17.49 -11.42 1.35
N SER A 198 -17.87 -11.13 2.59
CA SER A 198 -16.92 -10.70 3.63
C SER A 198 -15.90 -11.80 3.94
N ASP A 199 -16.36 -13.05 4.11
CA ASP A 199 -15.49 -14.19 4.38
C ASP A 199 -14.54 -14.47 3.20
N PHE A 200 -15.00 -14.26 1.97
CA PHE A 200 -14.18 -14.36 0.77
C PHE A 200 -13.10 -13.27 0.74
N GLY A 201 -13.45 -12.00 0.99
CA GLY A 201 -12.50 -10.89 1.05
C GLY A 201 -11.40 -11.10 2.11
N TYR A 202 -11.77 -11.52 3.31
CA TYR A 202 -10.77 -11.85 4.35
C TYR A 202 -9.87 -13.02 3.96
N SER A 203 -10.41 -14.03 3.27
CA SER A 203 -9.63 -15.19 2.80
C SER A 203 -8.67 -14.80 1.68
N GLU A 204 -9.11 -13.96 0.75
CA GLU A 204 -8.29 -13.39 -0.31
C GLU A 204 -7.13 -12.58 0.27
N THR A 205 -7.42 -11.60 1.13
CA THR A 205 -6.41 -10.77 1.81
C THR A 205 -5.39 -11.64 2.57
N GLY A 206 -5.85 -12.67 3.27
CA GLY A 206 -4.98 -13.61 3.97
C GLY A 206 -4.05 -14.38 3.04
N ILE A 207 -4.56 -14.91 1.93
CA ILE A 207 -3.78 -15.66 0.93
C ILE A 207 -2.82 -14.71 0.21
N HIS A 208 -3.25 -13.51 -0.15
CA HIS A 208 -2.39 -12.50 -0.77
C HIS A 208 -1.22 -12.11 0.14
N LEU A 209 -1.48 -11.90 1.43
CA LEU A 209 -0.45 -11.61 2.42
C LEU A 209 0.59 -12.74 2.52
N ILE A 210 0.15 -13.99 2.56
CA ILE A 210 1.03 -15.16 2.59
C ILE A 210 1.84 -15.25 1.30
N ASN A 211 1.21 -15.03 0.14
CA ASN A 211 1.86 -15.07 -1.17
C ASN A 211 2.93 -13.98 -1.31
N THR A 212 2.62 -12.76 -0.90
CA THR A 212 3.56 -11.64 -0.86
C THR A 212 4.73 -11.94 0.08
N ARG A 213 4.45 -12.46 1.28
CA ARG A 213 5.52 -12.85 2.24
C ARG A 213 6.38 -13.98 1.69
N ALA A 214 5.79 -14.94 0.96
CA ALA A 214 6.52 -16.02 0.30
C ALA A 214 7.50 -15.50 -0.76
N GLY A 215 7.09 -14.50 -1.55
CA GLY A 215 7.97 -13.83 -2.51
C GLY A 215 9.13 -13.06 -1.87
N LEU A 216 8.97 -12.64 -0.63
CA LEU A 216 9.97 -11.85 0.12
C LEU A 216 10.82 -12.68 1.11
N LEU A 217 10.68 -14.01 1.17
CA LEU A 217 11.37 -14.86 2.14
C LEU A 217 12.88 -14.59 2.17
N SER A 218 13.56 -14.73 1.04
CA SER A 218 15.01 -14.54 0.96
C SER A 218 15.44 -13.11 1.27
N THR A 219 14.69 -12.12 0.79
CA THR A 219 15.03 -10.70 0.96
C THR A 219 14.94 -10.29 2.43
N ILE A 220 13.84 -10.64 3.11
CA ILE A 220 13.64 -10.31 4.53
C ILE A 220 14.64 -11.07 5.39
N ASP A 221 14.90 -12.35 5.11
CA ASP A 221 15.88 -13.14 5.84
C ASP A 221 17.30 -12.56 5.69
N GLN A 222 17.66 -12.13 4.49
CA GLN A 222 18.95 -11.50 4.24
C GLN A 222 19.08 -10.17 5.00
N ILE A 223 18.07 -9.31 4.96
CA ILE A 223 18.08 -8.05 5.72
C ILE A 223 18.23 -8.33 7.22
N ASN A 224 17.44 -9.25 7.77
CA ASN A 224 17.50 -9.59 9.18
C ASN A 224 18.85 -10.21 9.60
N ALA A 225 19.54 -10.91 8.69
CA ALA A 225 20.82 -11.57 8.97
C ALA A 225 22.04 -10.64 8.79
N THR A 226 21.99 -9.68 7.87
CA THR A 226 23.18 -8.92 7.44
C THR A 226 23.13 -7.44 7.78
N ALA A 227 21.93 -6.85 7.98
CA ALA A 227 21.83 -5.44 8.28
C ALA A 227 22.25 -5.14 9.73
N LEU A 228 23.07 -4.12 9.92
CA LEU A 228 23.44 -3.60 11.26
C LEU A 228 22.22 -3.10 12.03
N ASP A 229 21.30 -2.46 11.34
CA ASP A 229 20.00 -2.01 11.86
C ASP A 229 18.90 -2.35 10.85
N PRO A 230 18.24 -3.52 11.00
CA PRO A 230 17.15 -3.91 10.11
C PRO A 230 16.00 -2.89 10.06
N TYR A 231 15.66 -2.26 11.19
CA TYR A 231 14.62 -1.21 11.23
C TYR A 231 14.96 -0.04 10.30
N ALA A 232 16.17 0.50 10.42
CA ALA A 232 16.63 1.60 9.58
C ALA A 232 16.70 1.19 8.10
N THR A 233 17.07 -0.06 7.82
CA THR A 233 17.09 -0.62 6.47
C THR A 233 15.69 -0.67 5.87
N PHE A 234 14.70 -1.22 6.58
CA PHE A 234 13.30 -1.25 6.10
C PHE A 234 12.75 0.16 5.89
N ARG A 235 13.02 1.11 6.79
CA ARG A 235 12.64 2.51 6.63
C ARG A 235 13.23 3.12 5.36
N SER A 236 14.51 2.91 5.12
CA SER A 236 15.20 3.42 3.93
C SER A 236 14.66 2.83 2.64
N LEU A 237 14.48 1.51 2.59
CA LEU A 237 13.92 0.81 1.43
C LEU A 237 12.51 1.28 1.12
N TYR A 238 11.65 1.42 2.13
CA TYR A 238 10.30 1.94 1.96
C TYR A 238 10.32 3.34 1.33
N ARG A 239 11.11 4.26 1.88
CA ARG A 239 11.18 5.63 1.36
C ARG A 239 11.74 5.71 -0.05
N GLN A 240 12.76 4.91 -0.36
CA GLN A 240 13.31 4.82 -1.71
C GLN A 240 12.29 4.25 -2.70
N SER A 241 11.58 3.20 -2.32
CA SER A 241 10.52 2.61 -3.14
C SER A 241 9.42 3.64 -3.44
N ARG A 242 8.92 4.35 -2.41
CA ARG A 242 7.89 5.40 -2.60
C ARG A 242 8.38 6.55 -3.48
N ALA A 243 9.64 6.98 -3.30
CA ALA A 243 10.23 8.02 -4.15
C ALA A 243 10.35 7.56 -5.61
N SER A 244 10.77 6.31 -5.85
CA SER A 244 10.85 5.72 -7.19
C SER A 244 9.48 5.59 -7.85
N GLN A 245 8.46 5.13 -7.12
CA GLN A 245 7.08 5.05 -7.62
C GLN A 245 6.54 6.42 -8.02
N LEU A 246 6.77 7.45 -7.18
CA LEU A 246 6.35 8.82 -7.51
C LEU A 246 7.07 9.36 -8.76
N GLN A 247 8.37 9.08 -8.90
CA GLN A 247 9.11 9.45 -10.11
C GLN A 247 8.54 8.77 -11.35
N GLN A 248 8.19 7.50 -11.28
CA GLN A 248 7.56 6.78 -12.38
C GLN A 248 6.22 7.40 -12.76
N ILE A 249 5.39 7.79 -11.79
CA ILE A 249 4.12 8.49 -12.05
C ILE A 249 4.38 9.83 -12.75
N GLN A 250 5.34 10.64 -12.28
CA GLN A 250 5.65 11.94 -12.86
C GLN A 250 6.25 11.85 -14.28
N GLN A 251 6.87 10.73 -14.63
CA GLN A 251 7.43 10.48 -15.96
C GLN A 251 6.42 9.89 -16.95
N ARG A 252 5.21 9.53 -16.48
CA ARG A 252 4.17 9.00 -17.37
C ARG A 252 3.75 10.05 -18.39
N ASP A 253 3.73 9.65 -19.65
CA ASP A 253 3.21 10.52 -20.70
C ASP A 253 1.68 10.49 -20.69
N THR A 254 1.08 11.63 -20.38
CA THR A 254 -0.37 11.80 -20.38
C THR A 254 -0.98 11.84 -21.80
N ARG A 255 -0.14 11.93 -22.83
CA ARG A 255 -0.56 12.25 -24.21
C ARG A 255 -0.56 11.07 -25.16
N THR A 256 0.07 9.96 -24.83
CA THR A 256 0.24 8.85 -25.78
C THR A 256 -0.74 7.71 -25.51
N TRP A 257 -1.43 7.29 -26.55
CA TRP A 257 -2.17 6.03 -26.58
C TRP A 257 -1.18 4.84 -26.54
N PRO A 258 -1.61 3.61 -26.20
CA PRO A 258 -0.74 2.44 -26.21
C PRO A 258 0.05 2.32 -27.51
N ASP A 259 1.30 1.87 -27.46
CA ASP A 259 2.21 1.83 -28.62
C ASP A 259 1.63 1.01 -29.80
N TRP A 260 0.77 0.03 -29.53
CA TRP A 260 0.08 -0.73 -30.56
C TRP A 260 -0.91 0.11 -31.39
N TYR A 261 -1.42 1.23 -30.85
CA TYR A 261 -2.30 2.13 -31.59
C TYR A 261 -1.53 2.96 -32.63
N HIS A 262 -0.24 3.16 -32.43
CA HIS A 262 0.63 3.92 -33.34
C HIS A 262 1.39 3.01 -34.33
N GLN A 263 1.29 1.70 -34.23
CA GLN A 263 1.88 0.81 -35.23
C GLN A 263 0.98 0.81 -36.48
N PRO A 264 1.49 1.26 -37.65
CA PRO A 264 0.73 1.12 -38.89
C PRO A 264 0.49 -0.38 -39.13
N ALA A 265 -0.76 -0.72 -39.43
CA ALA A 265 -1.12 -2.08 -39.84
C ALA A 265 -0.15 -2.54 -40.94
N LYS A 266 0.60 -3.62 -40.67
CA LYS A 266 1.50 -4.25 -41.63
C LYS A 266 0.70 -5.00 -42.68
#